data_0a11bd862597f9629f45bc1f257e05e4
#
_entry.id   0a11bd862597f9629f45bc1f257e05e4
#
_cell.length_a   1.000
_cell.length_b   1.000
_cell.length_c   1.000
_cell.angle_alpha   90.00
_cell.angle_beta   90.00
_cell.angle_gamma   90.00
#
_symmetry.space_group_name_H-M   'P 1'
#
loop_
_entity.id
_entity.type
_entity.pdbx_description
1 polymer ?
#
loop_
_entity_poly.entity_id
_entity_poly.type
_entity_poly.pdbx_seq_one_letter_code
_entity_poly.pdbx_strand_id
1 'polypeptide(L)'
;MARAREKRQGQVYDAELGAAVEQAQGGDEEAFVLAYRLVHPGLLGYVRGLVGDDAEDVASDAWLEISRDLGRFRGDGAGFRGWTATIARHQALDHLRKQKRRPATSLLEQDVLELPGDQDTAVAALEKLSTERALELIGALPREQAEAVLLRVVVGLDGPATARVLGKRAGAVRTSAYRGLRRLGEELSASTVAGVTPGRRRTLRDET
;
A
#
# COMPACT_ATOMS: atom_id res chain seq x y z
N MET A 1 -22.45 2.79 14.37
CA MET A 1 -21.42 2.86 15.45
C MET A 1 -20.01 2.66 14.90
N ALA A 2 -19.70 1.67 14.05
CA ALA A 2 -18.35 1.39 13.51
C ALA A 2 -17.73 2.58 12.76
N ARG A 3 -18.41 3.18 11.78
CA ARG A 3 -17.93 4.35 11.01
C ARG A 3 -17.54 5.58 11.85
N ALA A 4 -18.24 5.82 12.97
CA ALA A 4 -17.90 6.93 13.86
C ALA A 4 -16.62 6.64 14.66
N ARG A 5 -16.37 5.38 15.01
CA ARG A 5 -15.17 4.93 15.70
C ARG A 5 -13.94 5.01 14.77
N GLU A 6 -14.07 4.51 13.53
CA GLU A 6 -13.02 4.61 12.51
C GLU A 6 -12.64 6.08 12.20
N LYS A 7 -13.65 6.96 12.05
CA LYS A 7 -13.39 8.38 11.82
C LYS A 7 -12.64 9.03 12.98
N ARG A 8 -13.00 8.69 14.24
CA ARG A 8 -12.33 9.20 15.43
C ARG A 8 -10.90 8.68 15.53
N GLN A 9 -10.67 7.40 15.21
CA GLN A 9 -9.34 6.79 15.21
C GLN A 9 -8.44 7.42 14.14
N GLY A 10 -8.96 7.67 12.94
CA GLY A 10 -8.27 8.41 11.89
C GLY A 10 -7.89 9.84 12.29
N GLN A 11 -8.78 10.55 13.03
CA GLN A 11 -8.48 11.90 13.51
C GLN A 11 -7.37 11.91 14.57
N VAL A 12 -7.34 10.94 15.47
CA VAL A 12 -6.28 10.80 16.48
C VAL A 12 -4.94 10.52 15.80
N TYR A 13 -4.92 9.60 14.86
CA TYR A 13 -3.74 9.29 14.05
C TYR A 13 -3.22 10.51 13.29
N ASP A 14 -4.10 11.27 12.64
CA ASP A 14 -3.70 12.48 11.90
C ASP A 14 -3.18 13.59 12.83
N ALA A 15 -3.72 13.72 14.04
CA ALA A 15 -3.24 14.68 15.02
C ALA A 15 -1.85 14.30 15.56
N GLU A 16 -1.63 13.03 15.87
CA GLU A 16 -0.32 12.50 16.31
C GLU A 16 0.74 12.69 15.22
N LEU A 17 0.41 12.31 13.98
CA LEU A 17 1.30 12.50 12.83
C LEU A 17 1.62 13.98 12.58
N GLY A 18 0.62 14.86 12.69
CA GLY A 18 0.82 16.29 12.52
C GLY A 18 1.79 16.88 13.55
N ALA A 19 1.64 16.50 14.81
CA ALA A 19 2.55 16.92 15.89
C ALA A 19 3.98 16.39 15.68
N ALA A 20 4.14 15.12 15.28
CA ALA A 20 5.44 14.53 14.97
C ALA A 20 6.13 15.26 13.81
N VAL A 21 5.39 15.58 12.74
CA VAL A 21 5.93 16.33 11.59
C VAL A 21 6.39 17.73 11.98
N GLU A 22 5.60 18.44 12.79
CA GLU A 22 5.97 19.79 13.25
C GLU A 22 7.25 19.77 14.11
N GLN A 23 7.40 18.82 15.04
CA GLN A 23 8.60 18.64 15.84
C GLN A 23 9.81 18.24 14.98
N ALA A 24 9.63 17.33 14.03
CA ALA A 24 10.66 16.92 13.09
C ALA A 24 11.17 18.10 12.21
N GLN A 25 10.28 19.01 11.81
CA GLN A 25 10.65 20.24 11.12
C GLN A 25 11.50 21.19 12.00
N GLY A 26 11.36 21.09 13.33
CA GLY A 26 12.21 21.76 14.32
C GLY A 26 13.56 21.10 14.58
N GLY A 27 13.84 19.96 13.92
CA GLY A 27 15.09 19.22 14.05
C GLY A 27 15.04 18.05 15.04
N ASP A 28 13.85 17.67 15.53
CA ASP A 28 13.69 16.52 16.41
C ASP A 28 13.75 15.20 15.60
N GLU A 29 14.83 14.44 15.78
CA GLU A 29 15.05 13.18 15.07
C GLU A 29 14.09 12.07 15.54
N GLU A 30 13.74 12.03 16.82
CA GLU A 30 12.81 11.02 17.35
C GLU A 30 11.40 11.24 16.77
N ALA A 31 11.00 12.50 16.66
CA ALA A 31 9.74 12.87 16.01
C ALA A 31 9.73 12.52 14.52
N PHE A 32 10.86 12.66 13.81
CA PHE A 32 10.98 12.18 12.43
C PHE A 32 10.84 10.66 12.33
N VAL A 33 11.49 9.91 13.23
CA VAL A 33 11.35 8.45 13.30
C VAL A 33 9.90 8.04 13.58
N LEU A 34 9.19 8.78 14.45
CA LEU A 34 7.77 8.53 14.69
C LEU A 34 6.94 8.77 13.43
N ALA A 35 7.12 9.91 12.76
CA ALA A 35 6.42 10.21 11.50
C ALA A 35 6.71 9.16 10.42
N TYR A 36 7.96 8.69 10.32
CA TYR A 36 8.35 7.59 9.44
C TYR A 36 7.58 6.31 9.78
N ARG A 37 7.59 5.87 11.03
CA ARG A 37 6.91 4.63 11.46
C ARG A 37 5.41 4.67 11.22
N LEU A 38 4.80 5.82 11.39
CA LEU A 38 3.37 6.00 11.14
C LEU A 38 3.02 5.92 9.64
N VAL A 39 3.85 6.46 8.76
CA VAL A 39 3.53 6.59 7.33
C VAL A 39 4.11 5.48 6.47
N HIS A 40 5.32 4.99 6.80
CA HIS A 40 6.07 4.07 5.96
C HIS A 40 5.31 2.78 5.59
N PRO A 41 4.60 2.09 6.48
CA PRO A 41 3.93 0.85 6.11
C PRO A 41 2.88 1.04 5.00
N GLY A 42 2.08 2.10 5.10
CA GLY A 42 1.10 2.43 4.07
C GLY A 42 1.74 2.90 2.76
N LEU A 43 2.84 3.66 2.86
CA LEU A 43 3.58 4.13 1.70
C LEU A 43 4.25 2.99 0.95
N LEU A 44 4.92 2.08 1.67
CA LEU A 44 5.55 0.89 1.11
C LEU A 44 4.54 -0.03 0.45
N GLY A 45 3.40 -0.29 1.12
CA GLY A 45 2.31 -1.07 0.53
C GLY A 45 1.75 -0.45 -0.76
N TYR A 46 1.64 0.89 -0.80
CA TYR A 46 1.26 1.61 -2.01
C TYR A 46 2.27 1.43 -3.15
N VAL A 47 3.55 1.63 -2.86
CA VAL A 47 4.64 1.47 -3.83
C VAL A 47 4.71 0.03 -4.32
N ARG A 48 4.62 -0.96 -3.42
CA ARG A 48 4.65 -2.41 -3.76
C ARG A 48 3.51 -2.79 -4.71
N GLY A 49 2.32 -2.24 -4.52
CA GLY A 49 1.21 -2.43 -5.45
C GLY A 49 1.41 -1.78 -6.83
N LEU A 50 2.42 -0.93 -7.01
CA LEU A 50 2.75 -0.28 -8.28
C LEU A 50 3.96 -0.89 -9.01
N VAL A 51 5.03 -1.22 -8.28
CA VAL A 51 6.33 -1.63 -8.84
C VAL A 51 6.76 -3.04 -8.45
N GLY A 52 6.00 -3.74 -7.59
CA GLY A 52 6.32 -5.10 -7.16
C GLY A 52 7.57 -5.16 -6.28
N ASP A 53 8.52 -6.02 -6.63
CA ASP A 53 9.72 -6.33 -5.85
C ASP A 53 10.67 -5.13 -5.65
N ASP A 54 10.67 -4.16 -6.57
CA ASP A 54 11.49 -2.95 -6.46
C ASP A 54 10.93 -1.93 -5.44
N ALA A 55 9.93 -2.29 -4.64
CA ALA A 55 9.22 -1.37 -3.76
C ALA A 55 10.08 -0.76 -2.66
N GLU A 56 10.98 -1.52 -2.08
CA GLU A 56 11.87 -1.04 -1.00
C GLU A 56 12.81 0.05 -1.50
N ASP A 57 13.41 -0.15 -2.68
CA ASP A 57 14.31 0.84 -3.29
C ASP A 57 13.57 2.12 -3.64
N VAL A 58 12.41 1.98 -4.27
CA VAL A 58 11.58 3.14 -4.65
C VAL A 58 11.04 3.88 -3.41
N ALA A 59 10.67 3.17 -2.35
CA ALA A 59 10.24 3.77 -1.10
C ALA A 59 11.41 4.48 -0.40
N SER A 60 12.61 3.93 -0.44
CA SER A 60 13.83 4.56 0.08
C SER A 60 14.14 5.86 -0.64
N ASP A 61 14.09 5.87 -1.97
CA ASP A 61 14.26 7.08 -2.78
C ASP A 61 13.20 8.15 -2.43
N ALA A 62 11.94 7.72 -2.23
CA ALA A 62 10.88 8.62 -1.81
C ALA A 62 11.15 9.23 -0.43
N TRP A 63 11.65 8.44 0.55
CA TRP A 63 11.98 8.92 1.88
C TRP A 63 13.19 9.87 1.87
N LEU A 64 14.17 9.67 1.00
CA LEU A 64 15.27 10.62 0.80
C LEU A 64 14.75 11.99 0.31
N GLU A 65 13.78 12.00 -0.60
CA GLU A 65 13.16 13.24 -1.06
C GLU A 65 12.29 13.88 0.03
N ILE A 66 11.48 13.08 0.75
CA ILE A 66 10.65 13.51 1.87
C ILE A 66 11.51 14.19 2.95
N SER A 67 12.61 13.56 3.37
CA SER A 67 13.49 14.10 4.40
C SER A 67 14.13 15.44 3.99
N ARG A 68 14.56 15.52 2.73
CA ARG A 68 15.17 16.74 2.16
C ARG A 68 14.18 17.92 2.12
N ASP A 69 12.94 17.64 1.78
CA ASP A 69 11.91 18.66 1.57
C ASP A 69 10.97 18.84 2.77
N LEU A 70 11.19 18.10 3.87
CA LEU A 70 10.37 18.14 5.07
C LEU A 70 10.17 19.58 5.61
N GLY A 71 11.22 20.36 5.66
CA GLY A 71 11.17 21.75 6.14
C GLY A 71 10.29 22.69 5.28
N ARG A 72 9.97 22.30 4.05
CA ARG A 72 9.08 23.03 3.14
C ARG A 72 7.63 22.61 3.24
N PHE A 73 7.35 21.44 3.80
CA PHE A 73 5.98 20.97 3.94
C PHE A 73 5.16 21.93 4.81
N ARG A 74 3.90 22.16 4.41
CA ARG A 74 2.91 22.94 5.18
C ARG A 74 1.58 22.19 5.11
N GLY A 75 1.03 21.83 6.28
CA GLY A 75 -0.22 21.11 6.40
C GLY A 75 -0.31 20.33 7.70
N ASP A 76 -1.40 19.63 7.88
CA ASP A 76 -1.66 18.69 8.97
C ASP A 76 -1.18 17.25 8.65
N GLY A 77 -1.38 16.32 9.56
CA GLY A 77 -1.00 14.92 9.35
C GLY A 77 -1.71 14.25 8.17
N ALA A 78 -2.97 14.57 7.92
CA ALA A 78 -3.69 14.07 6.73
C ALA A 78 -3.07 14.63 5.44
N GLY A 79 -2.70 15.91 5.45
CA GLY A 79 -1.97 16.58 4.37
C GLY A 79 -0.60 15.95 4.14
N PHE A 80 0.11 15.60 5.22
CA PHE A 80 1.42 14.95 5.15
C PHE A 80 1.35 13.59 4.46
N ARG A 81 0.37 12.73 4.82
CA ARG A 81 0.15 11.46 4.12
C ARG A 81 -0.09 11.66 2.61
N GLY A 82 -0.89 12.64 2.24
CA GLY A 82 -1.11 12.96 0.82
C GLY A 82 0.13 13.47 0.10
N TRP A 83 0.94 14.28 0.78
CA TRP A 83 2.18 14.81 0.25
C TRP A 83 3.24 13.71 0.04
N THR A 84 3.47 12.84 1.04
CA THR A 84 4.38 11.69 0.93
C THR A 84 3.92 10.71 -0.14
N ALA A 85 2.63 10.43 -0.25
CA ALA A 85 2.07 9.60 -1.31
C ALA A 85 2.27 10.21 -2.72
N THR A 86 2.28 11.55 -2.84
CA THR A 86 2.58 12.22 -4.11
C THR A 86 4.05 12.02 -4.52
N ILE A 87 4.97 12.16 -3.57
CA ILE A 87 6.41 11.92 -3.80
C ILE A 87 6.63 10.46 -4.21
N ALA A 88 6.14 9.53 -3.40
CA ALA A 88 6.27 8.09 -3.68
C ALA A 88 5.68 7.69 -5.04
N ARG A 89 4.54 8.29 -5.43
CA ARG A 89 3.95 8.10 -6.74
C ARG A 89 4.89 8.58 -7.86
N HIS A 90 5.51 9.73 -7.72
CA HIS A 90 6.46 10.23 -8.71
C HIS A 90 7.66 9.29 -8.85
N GLN A 91 8.27 8.88 -7.76
CA GLN A 91 9.38 7.92 -7.77
C GLN A 91 8.98 6.59 -8.43
N ALA A 92 7.81 6.02 -8.07
CA ALA A 92 7.32 4.79 -8.69
C ALA A 92 7.08 4.94 -10.21
N LEU A 93 6.49 6.06 -10.65
CA LEU A 93 6.27 6.31 -12.06
C LEU A 93 7.56 6.49 -12.84
N ASP A 94 8.54 7.16 -12.27
CA ASP A 94 9.84 7.36 -12.90
C ASP A 94 10.63 6.06 -12.96
N HIS A 95 10.55 5.24 -11.91
CA HIS A 95 11.11 3.87 -11.90
C HIS A 95 10.52 3.03 -13.04
N LEU A 96 9.20 2.96 -13.16
CA LEU A 96 8.53 2.21 -14.24
C LEU A 96 8.88 2.75 -15.64
N ARG A 97 9.10 4.06 -15.80
CA ARG A 97 9.55 4.64 -17.07
C ARG A 97 10.99 4.24 -17.38
N LYS A 98 11.87 4.22 -16.38
CA LYS A 98 13.28 3.77 -16.52
C LYS A 98 13.33 2.29 -16.91
N GLN A 99 12.56 1.44 -16.24
CA GLN A 99 12.45 0.01 -16.55
C GLN A 99 12.03 -0.24 -18.00
N LYS A 100 10.98 0.45 -18.48
CA LYS A 100 10.51 0.34 -19.87
C LYS A 100 11.54 0.80 -20.92
N ARG A 101 12.47 1.66 -20.56
CA ARG A 101 13.52 2.15 -21.46
C ARG A 101 14.78 1.28 -21.46
N ARG A 102 14.96 0.40 -20.47
CA ARG A 102 16.06 -0.56 -20.46
C ARG A 102 15.75 -1.61 -21.54
N PRO A 103 16.65 -1.83 -22.55
CA PRO A 103 16.52 -2.98 -23.44
C PRO A 103 16.52 -4.24 -22.59
N ALA A 104 15.78 -5.25 -23.02
CA ALA A 104 15.72 -6.56 -22.36
C ALA A 104 17.06 -7.33 -22.54
N THR A 105 18.14 -6.78 -22.00
CA THR A 105 19.48 -7.38 -22.05
C THR A 105 20.09 -7.20 -20.68
N SER A 106 19.82 -8.13 -19.84
CA SER A 106 20.61 -8.65 -18.73
C SER A 106 19.68 -9.31 -17.71
N LEU A 107 19.39 -10.56 -17.94
CA LEU A 107 19.12 -11.50 -16.86
C LEU A 107 20.45 -11.71 -16.12
N LEU A 108 20.78 -10.82 -15.23
CA LEU A 108 21.60 -11.17 -14.07
C LEU A 108 20.59 -11.36 -12.95
N GLU A 109 20.31 -12.63 -12.70
CA GLU A 109 19.72 -13.10 -11.45
C GLU A 109 20.55 -12.49 -10.33
N GLN A 110 20.02 -11.45 -9.70
CA GLN A 110 20.47 -11.07 -8.38
C GLN A 110 19.82 -12.06 -7.43
N ASP A 111 20.62 -13.06 -7.01
CA ASP A 111 20.33 -13.83 -5.81
C ASP A 111 20.18 -12.83 -4.65
N VAL A 112 18.96 -12.47 -4.35
CA VAL A 112 18.62 -11.75 -3.12
C VAL A 112 18.78 -12.78 -2.02
N LEU A 113 19.92 -12.73 -1.32
CA LEU A 113 20.07 -13.36 -0.02
C LEU A 113 18.99 -12.77 0.89
N GLU A 114 17.90 -13.50 1.05
CA GLU A 114 16.93 -13.24 2.11
C GLU A 114 17.65 -13.41 3.45
N LEU A 115 18.00 -12.30 4.08
CA LEU A 115 18.39 -12.31 5.48
C LEU A 115 17.13 -12.64 6.29
N PRO A 116 17.14 -13.73 7.08
CA PRO A 116 16.00 -14.06 7.92
C PRO A 116 15.78 -12.95 8.93
N GLY A 117 14.70 -12.19 8.76
CA GLY A 117 14.21 -11.24 9.74
C GLY A 117 13.75 -11.99 10.99
N ASP A 118 14.13 -11.44 12.14
CA ASP A 118 13.93 -11.97 13.48
C ASP A 118 12.44 -12.22 13.77
N GLN A 119 12.14 -13.44 14.22
CA GLN A 119 10.92 -13.91 14.90
C GLN A 119 9.55 -13.43 14.38
N ASP A 120 9.17 -13.87 13.19
CA ASP A 120 7.77 -13.87 12.78
C ASP A 120 7.07 -15.08 13.45
N THR A 121 6.15 -14.79 14.38
CA THR A 121 5.22 -15.81 14.87
C THR A 121 4.38 -16.30 13.67
N ALA A 122 3.91 -17.55 13.68
CA ALA A 122 3.10 -18.12 12.59
C ALA A 122 1.88 -17.24 12.21
N VAL A 123 1.34 -16.47 13.15
CA VAL A 123 0.26 -15.50 12.92
C VAL A 123 0.75 -14.31 12.09
N ALA A 124 1.91 -13.72 12.43
CA ALA A 124 2.48 -12.61 11.68
C ALA A 124 2.88 -13.04 10.25
N ALA A 125 3.40 -14.26 10.08
CA ALA A 125 3.69 -14.82 8.77
C ALA A 125 2.42 -15.01 7.91
N LEU A 126 1.32 -15.48 8.51
CA LEU A 126 0.03 -15.61 7.82
C LEU A 126 -0.57 -14.25 7.45
N GLU A 127 -0.47 -13.26 8.34
CA GLU A 127 -0.92 -11.88 8.06
C GLU A 127 -0.10 -11.24 6.94
N LYS A 128 1.21 -11.45 6.92
CA LYS A 128 2.11 -10.98 5.86
C LYS A 128 1.74 -11.59 4.51
N LEU A 129 1.60 -12.92 4.43
CA LEU A 129 1.16 -13.63 3.21
C LEU A 129 -0.20 -13.14 2.71
N SER A 130 -1.15 -12.88 3.63
CA SER A 130 -2.47 -12.33 3.29
C SER A 130 -2.36 -10.91 2.71
N THR A 131 -1.47 -10.10 3.26
CA THR A 131 -1.24 -8.72 2.80
C THR A 131 -0.57 -8.70 1.43
N GLU A 132 0.45 -9.51 1.21
CA GLU A 132 1.13 -9.66 -0.08
C GLU A 132 0.16 -10.11 -1.17
N ARG A 133 -0.64 -11.13 -0.86
CA ARG A 133 -1.67 -11.61 -1.78
C ARG A 133 -2.72 -10.54 -2.12
N ALA A 134 -3.13 -9.75 -1.15
CA ALA A 134 -4.05 -8.64 -1.38
C ALA A 134 -3.44 -7.57 -2.28
N LEU A 135 -2.15 -7.23 -2.08
CA LEU A 135 -1.43 -6.26 -2.93
C LEU A 135 -1.24 -6.78 -4.36
N GLU A 136 -0.93 -8.06 -4.55
CA GLU A 136 -0.87 -8.68 -5.88
C GLU A 136 -2.21 -8.56 -6.63
N LEU A 137 -3.32 -8.91 -5.96
CA LEU A 137 -4.67 -8.79 -6.55
C LEU A 137 -5.00 -7.33 -6.91
N ILE A 138 -4.62 -6.38 -6.08
CA ILE A 138 -4.81 -4.96 -6.38
C ILE A 138 -3.92 -4.54 -7.55
N GLY A 139 -2.66 -5.01 -7.61
CA GLY A 139 -1.72 -4.74 -8.70
C GLY A 139 -2.19 -5.26 -10.06
N ALA A 140 -2.97 -6.36 -10.08
CA ALA A 140 -3.57 -6.91 -11.29
C ALA A 140 -4.74 -6.07 -11.86
N LEU A 141 -5.29 -5.13 -11.09
CA LEU A 141 -6.33 -4.22 -11.57
C LEU A 141 -5.80 -3.26 -12.65
N PRO A 142 -6.68 -2.72 -13.50
CA PRO A 142 -6.32 -1.58 -14.34
C PRO A 142 -5.74 -0.46 -13.49
N ARG A 143 -4.61 0.10 -13.92
CA ARG A 143 -3.78 1.03 -13.14
C ARG A 143 -4.55 2.12 -12.39
N GLU A 144 -5.52 2.77 -13.06
CA GLU A 144 -6.32 3.82 -12.42
C GLU A 144 -7.20 3.31 -11.27
N GLN A 145 -7.62 2.04 -11.33
CA GLN A 145 -8.39 1.40 -10.28
C GLN A 145 -7.46 0.96 -9.14
N ALA A 146 -6.31 0.36 -9.47
CA ALA A 146 -5.28 -0.02 -8.50
C ALA A 146 -4.81 1.19 -7.68
N GLU A 147 -4.36 2.27 -8.35
CA GLU A 147 -3.91 3.49 -7.66
C GLU A 147 -5.01 4.08 -6.75
N ALA A 148 -6.26 4.12 -7.22
CA ALA A 148 -7.36 4.64 -6.42
C ALA A 148 -7.68 3.77 -5.18
N VAL A 149 -7.61 2.44 -5.32
CA VAL A 149 -7.82 1.49 -4.21
C VAL A 149 -6.66 1.59 -3.22
N LEU A 150 -5.41 1.52 -3.68
CA LEU A 150 -4.21 1.59 -2.83
C LEU A 150 -4.19 2.88 -2.01
N LEU A 151 -4.41 4.04 -2.62
CA LEU A 151 -4.42 5.31 -1.91
C LEU A 151 -5.57 5.42 -0.89
N ARG A 152 -6.73 4.84 -1.21
CA ARG A 152 -7.91 4.88 -0.34
C ARG A 152 -7.84 3.88 0.81
N VAL A 153 -7.33 2.69 0.57
CA VAL A 153 -7.39 1.55 1.51
C VAL A 153 -6.06 1.36 2.23
N VAL A 154 -4.94 1.39 1.51
CA VAL A 154 -3.62 1.10 2.09
C VAL A 154 -3.01 2.36 2.72
N VAL A 155 -3.00 3.49 2.00
CA VAL A 155 -2.50 4.77 2.54
C VAL A 155 -3.54 5.45 3.44
N GLY A 156 -4.83 5.12 3.29
CA GLY A 156 -5.91 5.67 4.10
C GLY A 156 -6.28 7.11 3.75
N LEU A 157 -6.03 7.58 2.53
CA LEU A 157 -6.42 8.93 2.09
C LEU A 157 -7.93 9.02 1.88
N ASP A 158 -8.51 10.19 2.14
CA ASP A 158 -9.88 10.47 1.74
C ASP A 158 -10.01 10.71 0.23
N GLY A 159 -11.25 10.83 -0.28
CA GLY A 159 -11.51 11.02 -1.71
C GLY A 159 -10.86 12.28 -2.29
N PRO A 160 -11.01 13.46 -1.66
CA PRO A 160 -10.35 14.69 -2.07
C PRO A 160 -8.82 14.62 -2.07
N ALA A 161 -8.19 14.05 -1.04
CA ALA A 161 -6.74 13.87 -0.98
C ALA A 161 -6.24 12.92 -2.08
N THR A 162 -6.92 11.78 -2.27
CA THR A 162 -6.62 10.85 -3.37
C THR A 162 -6.74 11.54 -4.75
N ALA A 163 -7.74 12.38 -4.92
CA ALA A 163 -7.93 13.12 -6.17
C ALA A 163 -6.77 14.09 -6.45
N ARG A 164 -6.26 14.76 -5.41
CA ARG A 164 -5.07 15.62 -5.51
C ARG A 164 -3.82 14.84 -5.90
N VAL A 165 -3.56 13.70 -5.23
CA VAL A 165 -2.40 12.83 -5.53
C VAL A 165 -2.45 12.31 -6.97
N LEU A 166 -3.64 11.93 -7.45
CA LEU A 166 -3.80 11.40 -8.81
C LEU A 166 -3.94 12.47 -9.90
N GLY A 167 -4.10 13.75 -9.54
CA GLY A 167 -4.39 14.82 -10.48
C GLY A 167 -5.74 14.64 -11.18
N LYS A 168 -6.74 14.06 -10.48
CA LYS A 168 -8.06 13.72 -11.03
C LYS A 168 -9.20 14.38 -10.26
N ARG A 169 -10.40 14.38 -10.84
CA ARG A 169 -11.61 14.82 -10.14
C ARG A 169 -12.04 13.79 -9.10
N ALA A 170 -12.53 14.23 -7.93
CA ALA A 170 -12.97 13.35 -6.85
C ALA A 170 -14.05 12.33 -7.28
N GLY A 171 -14.94 12.70 -8.21
CA GLY A 171 -15.93 11.80 -8.79
C GLY A 171 -15.30 10.65 -9.59
N ALA A 172 -14.26 10.94 -10.38
CA ALA A 172 -13.53 9.92 -11.14
C ALA A 172 -12.80 8.95 -10.19
N VAL A 173 -12.15 9.47 -9.14
CA VAL A 173 -11.49 8.64 -8.13
C VAL A 173 -12.48 7.71 -7.43
N ARG A 174 -13.64 8.23 -7.02
CA ARG A 174 -14.70 7.42 -6.40
C ARG A 174 -15.15 6.28 -7.32
N THR A 175 -15.35 6.58 -8.60
CA THR A 175 -15.77 5.58 -9.59
C THR A 175 -14.68 4.52 -9.81
N SER A 176 -13.39 4.94 -9.92
CA SER A 176 -12.26 4.02 -10.09
C SER A 176 -12.09 3.12 -8.86
N ALA A 177 -12.13 3.67 -7.65
CA ALA A 177 -12.05 2.89 -6.42
C ALA A 177 -13.23 1.89 -6.28
N TYR A 178 -14.46 2.33 -6.57
CA TYR A 178 -15.62 1.44 -6.55
C TYR A 178 -15.49 0.27 -7.52
N ARG A 179 -15.09 0.56 -8.77
CA ARG A 179 -14.90 -0.49 -9.79
C ARG A 179 -13.78 -1.46 -9.41
N GLY A 180 -12.68 -0.94 -8.86
CA GLY A 180 -11.57 -1.76 -8.38
C GLY A 180 -12.00 -2.69 -7.25
N LEU A 181 -12.65 -2.16 -6.22
CA LEU A 181 -13.14 -2.96 -5.08
C LEU A 181 -14.17 -4.00 -5.50
N ARG A 182 -15.06 -3.67 -6.45
CA ARG A 182 -16.02 -4.64 -6.99
C ARG A 182 -15.33 -5.80 -7.68
N ARG A 183 -14.33 -5.53 -8.54
CA ARG A 183 -13.55 -6.59 -9.21
C ARG A 183 -12.81 -7.47 -8.21
N LEU A 184 -12.16 -6.89 -7.20
CA LEU A 184 -11.52 -7.66 -6.14
C LEU A 184 -12.50 -8.56 -5.40
N GLY A 185 -13.70 -8.07 -5.11
CA GLY A 185 -14.76 -8.88 -4.50
C GLY A 185 -15.21 -10.05 -5.39
N GLU A 186 -15.33 -9.84 -6.70
CA GLU A 186 -15.67 -10.87 -7.68
C GLU A 186 -14.56 -11.95 -7.74
N GLU A 187 -13.28 -11.57 -7.78
CA GLU A 187 -12.14 -12.48 -7.81
C GLU A 187 -11.98 -13.29 -6.51
N LEU A 188 -12.14 -12.63 -5.36
CA LEU A 188 -12.10 -13.32 -4.06
C LEU A 188 -13.23 -14.33 -3.92
N SER A 189 -14.43 -13.98 -4.37
CA SER A 189 -15.58 -14.89 -4.36
C SER A 189 -15.36 -16.10 -5.27
N ALA A 190 -14.79 -15.90 -6.46
CA ALA A 190 -14.46 -16.98 -7.39
C ALA A 190 -13.39 -17.91 -6.82
N SER A 191 -12.37 -17.36 -6.17
CA SER A 191 -11.29 -18.15 -5.54
C SER A 191 -11.81 -19.00 -4.37
N THR A 192 -12.77 -18.48 -3.60
CA THR A 192 -13.39 -19.21 -2.47
C THR A 192 -14.23 -20.39 -2.97
N VAL A 193 -14.95 -20.24 -4.09
CA VAL A 193 -15.76 -21.30 -4.70
C VAL A 193 -14.87 -22.39 -5.32
N ALA A 194 -13.74 -22.01 -5.92
CA ALA A 194 -12.80 -22.96 -6.52
C ALA A 194 -12.05 -23.81 -5.46
N GLY A 195 -11.87 -23.28 -4.23
CA GLY A 195 -11.24 -24.00 -3.11
C GLY A 195 -12.16 -25.01 -2.38
N VAL A 196 -13.46 -24.96 -2.61
CA VAL A 196 -14.44 -25.89 -2.06
C VAL A 196 -14.80 -26.96 -3.10
N THR A 197 -13.87 -27.86 -3.39
CA THR A 197 -14.23 -29.12 -4.03
C THR A 197 -14.94 -29.99 -3.00
N PRO A 198 -16.23 -30.35 -3.17
CA PRO A 198 -16.92 -31.23 -2.21
C PRO A 198 -16.22 -32.58 -2.24
N GLY A 199 -15.58 -32.93 -1.13
CA GLY A 199 -14.98 -34.22 -0.91
C GLY A 199 -15.99 -35.32 -1.27
N ARG A 200 -15.62 -36.12 -2.27
CA ARG A 200 -16.34 -37.33 -2.70
C ARG A 200 -16.62 -38.17 -1.45
N ARG A 201 -17.86 -38.21 -1.01
CA ARG A 201 -18.32 -39.18 0.01
C ARG A 201 -17.98 -40.59 -0.47
N ARG A 202 -16.97 -41.17 0.14
CA ARG A 202 -16.66 -42.58 -0.01
C ARG A 202 -17.74 -43.33 0.78
N THR A 203 -18.74 -43.83 0.07
CA THR A 203 -19.70 -44.80 0.63
C THR A 203 -18.95 -46.08 0.90
N LEU A 204 -18.77 -46.38 2.18
CA LEU A 204 -18.46 -47.76 2.65
C LEU A 204 -19.68 -48.60 2.32
N ARG A 205 -19.55 -49.46 1.32
CA ARG A 205 -20.46 -50.59 1.11
C ARG A 205 -19.85 -51.80 1.78
N ASP A 206 -20.64 -52.36 2.66
CA ASP A 206 -20.56 -53.65 3.35
C ASP A 206 -19.87 -54.73 2.55
N GLU A 207 -18.92 -55.40 3.20
CA GLU A 207 -18.58 -56.80 2.90
C GLU A 207 -19.22 -57.70 3.98
N THR A 208 -20.14 -58.54 3.52
CA THR A 208 -20.63 -59.76 4.19
C THR A 208 -19.74 -60.90 3.79
#